data_4e25518b75f0bcab6548f63272b42078
#
_entry.id   4e25518b75f0bcab6548f63272b42078
#
_cell.length_a   1.000
_cell.length_b   1.000
_cell.length_c   1.000
_cell.angle_alpha   90.00
_cell.angle_beta   90.00
_cell.angle_gamma   90.00
#
_symmetry.space_group_name_H-M   'P 1'
#
loop_
_entity.id
_entity.type
_entity.pdbx_description
1 polymer ?
#
loop_
_entity_poly.entity_id
_entity_poly.type
_entity_poly.pdbx_seq_one_letter_code
_entity_poly.pdbx_strand_id
1 'polypeptide(L)'
;MINNSCIYVGNVIHKRFKPKKHFFKYSVFSLFLDLDEINELDEKILFFSYNKFNILSFFDKDHGYRDGSSIKNWLIHVLQKKNISTINIKIKILCYPRIFGYVFNPLSIFFIYDADSNPIAILYEVKNTFGEQHTYVFKIDIKNKQILNNCKKKFYVSPFMDLESKYFFKVLIPNERLSVIIDQRDKEGKLLFASQDGERVKLSSKNLLKSYLKHPLMTLKIISAIHYEALKLWIKGIKLVKKNLKIKNNTSYEN
;
A
#
# COMPACT_ATOMS: atom_id res chain seq x y z
N MET A 1 1.49 21.16 15.32
CA MET A 1 1.70 21.43 13.87
C MET A 1 1.82 20.09 13.14
N ILE A 2 1.03 19.89 12.09
CA ILE A 2 1.07 18.69 11.23
C ILE A 2 2.38 18.71 10.44
N ASN A 3 3.37 17.95 10.87
CA ASN A 3 4.71 17.97 10.26
C ASN A 3 5.14 16.62 9.67
N ASN A 4 4.55 15.52 10.15
CA ASN A 4 4.94 14.16 9.75
C ASN A 4 4.09 13.62 8.61
N SER A 5 2.81 14.01 8.56
CA SER A 5 1.89 13.62 7.49
C SER A 5 2.09 14.48 6.24
N CYS A 6 1.98 13.86 5.07
CA CYS A 6 2.13 14.56 3.79
C CYS A 6 1.34 13.86 2.67
N ILE A 7 1.31 14.50 1.52
CA ILE A 7 0.81 13.93 0.26
C ILE A 7 2.03 13.59 -0.60
N TYR A 8 2.01 12.43 -1.28
CA TYR A 8 2.93 12.15 -2.37
C TYR A 8 2.17 12.17 -3.69
N VAL A 9 2.62 13.00 -4.63
CA VAL A 9 2.05 13.11 -5.97
C VAL A 9 3.06 12.55 -6.97
N GLY A 10 2.64 11.56 -7.75
CA GLY A 10 3.56 10.89 -8.66
C GLY A 10 2.88 9.88 -9.58
N ASN A 11 3.56 8.78 -9.85
CA ASN A 11 3.11 7.79 -10.80
C ASN A 11 3.20 6.38 -10.25
N VAL A 12 2.35 5.52 -10.80
CA VAL A 12 2.46 4.08 -10.68
C VAL A 12 2.77 3.49 -12.05
N ILE A 13 3.74 2.58 -12.08
CA ILE A 13 4.15 1.86 -13.28
C ILE A 13 3.98 0.36 -13.02
N HIS A 14 3.40 -0.34 -13.98
CA HIS A 14 3.37 -1.78 -14.03
C HIS A 14 3.94 -2.27 -15.34
N LYS A 15 4.89 -3.19 -15.26
CA LYS A 15 5.49 -3.84 -16.44
C LYS A 15 5.52 -5.35 -16.22
N ARG A 16 4.72 -6.05 -16.98
CA ARG A 16 4.72 -7.51 -17.05
C ARG A 16 5.71 -7.98 -18.12
N PHE A 17 6.47 -9.01 -17.82
CA PHE A 17 7.46 -9.59 -18.73
C PHE A 17 6.98 -10.93 -19.28
N LYS A 18 6.32 -11.76 -18.46
CA LYS A 18 5.82 -13.09 -18.80
C LYS A 18 4.37 -13.28 -18.38
N PRO A 19 3.60 -14.15 -19.03
CA PRO A 19 3.91 -14.88 -20.27
C PRO A 19 3.88 -13.98 -21.52
N LYS A 20 3.22 -12.82 -21.46
CA LYS A 20 3.17 -11.78 -22.51
C LYS A 20 3.53 -10.43 -21.94
N LYS A 21 4.32 -9.66 -22.69
CA LYS A 21 4.72 -8.30 -22.29
C LYS A 21 3.51 -7.38 -22.24
N HIS A 22 3.42 -6.59 -21.16
CA HIS A 22 2.38 -5.63 -20.96
C HIS A 22 2.89 -4.48 -20.09
N PHE A 23 2.51 -3.25 -20.42
CA PHE A 23 2.95 -2.04 -19.72
C PHE A 23 1.80 -1.07 -19.56
N PHE A 24 1.69 -0.48 -18.37
CA PHE A 24 0.84 0.68 -18.15
C PHE A 24 1.43 1.59 -17.07
N LYS A 25 1.10 2.87 -17.18
CA LYS A 25 1.50 3.93 -16.25
C LYS A 25 0.29 4.82 -16.01
N TYR A 26 0.10 5.25 -14.77
CA TYR A 26 -0.93 6.22 -14.39
C TYR A 26 -0.45 7.13 -13.27
N SER A 27 -0.98 8.35 -13.24
CA SER A 27 -0.68 9.35 -12.23
C SER A 27 -1.60 9.17 -11.02
N VAL A 28 -1.03 9.31 -9.81
CA VAL A 28 -1.72 9.15 -8.54
C VAL A 28 -1.27 10.19 -7.53
N PHE A 29 -2.06 10.36 -6.47
CA PHE A 29 -1.56 10.87 -5.21
C PHE A 29 -1.84 9.88 -4.09
N SER A 30 -0.95 9.82 -3.10
CA SER A 30 -1.06 8.99 -1.92
C SER A 30 -0.99 9.85 -0.68
N LEU A 31 -1.65 9.43 0.38
CA LEU A 31 -1.46 10.00 1.71
C LEU A 31 -0.38 9.21 2.43
N PHE A 32 0.51 9.91 3.09
CA PHE A 32 1.43 9.38 4.07
C PHE A 32 1.06 9.99 5.41
N LEU A 33 0.37 9.20 6.23
CA LEU A 33 -0.27 9.65 7.47
C LEU A 33 0.48 9.11 8.67
N ASP A 34 0.84 10.00 9.59
CA ASP A 34 1.24 9.63 10.94
C ASP A 34 -0.02 9.38 11.76
N LEU A 35 -0.18 8.18 12.31
CA LEU A 35 -1.40 7.81 13.05
C LEU A 35 -1.53 8.56 14.37
N ASP A 36 -0.47 9.17 14.89
CA ASP A 36 -0.55 10.02 16.08
C ASP A 36 -1.07 11.43 15.73
N GLU A 37 -0.99 11.86 14.45
CA GLU A 37 -1.53 13.13 13.95
C GLU A 37 -2.97 13.01 13.41
N ILE A 38 -3.56 11.80 13.34
CA ILE A 38 -4.77 11.55 12.55
C ILE A 38 -5.99 12.35 13.04
N ASN A 39 -6.14 12.55 14.36
CA ASN A 39 -7.22 13.35 14.93
C ASN A 39 -7.01 14.85 14.65
N GLU A 40 -5.78 15.35 14.74
CA GLU A 40 -5.45 16.73 14.38
C GLU A 40 -5.72 16.99 12.88
N LEU A 41 -5.48 16.00 12.04
CA LEU A 41 -5.80 16.07 10.59
C LEU A 41 -7.32 16.18 10.37
N ASP A 42 -8.13 15.36 11.06
CA ASP A 42 -9.60 15.40 10.98
C ASP A 42 -10.15 16.78 11.38
N GLU A 43 -9.56 17.41 12.40
CA GLU A 43 -9.98 18.73 12.89
C GLU A 43 -9.54 19.89 11.99
N LYS A 44 -8.32 19.84 11.44
CA LYS A 44 -7.68 21.00 10.82
C LYS A 44 -7.68 20.99 9.28
N ILE A 45 -7.84 19.83 8.66
CA ILE A 45 -7.77 19.71 7.19
C ILE A 45 -9.19 19.65 6.62
N LEU A 46 -9.64 20.72 6.00
CA LEU A 46 -10.88 20.72 5.22
C LEU A 46 -10.81 19.64 4.13
N PHE A 47 -11.95 19.01 3.85
CA PHE A 47 -12.12 17.96 2.86
C PHE A 47 -11.49 16.61 3.23
N PHE A 48 -10.89 16.47 4.43
CA PHE A 48 -10.40 15.23 5.00
C PHE A 48 -11.15 14.88 6.28
N SER A 49 -11.43 13.60 6.48
CA SER A 49 -11.96 13.09 7.76
C SER A 49 -11.42 11.71 8.12
N TYR A 50 -11.36 11.46 9.41
CA TYR A 50 -10.99 10.18 9.99
C TYR A 50 -12.23 9.43 10.48
N ASN A 51 -12.45 8.20 10.00
CA ASN A 51 -13.61 7.36 10.31
C ASN A 51 -14.98 8.01 10.06
N LYS A 52 -15.02 9.09 9.28
CA LYS A 52 -16.22 9.83 8.89
C LYS A 52 -16.24 10.07 7.39
N PHE A 53 -17.44 10.23 6.82
CA PHE A 53 -17.59 10.59 5.41
C PHE A 53 -17.09 12.01 5.14
N ASN A 54 -16.31 12.16 4.07
CA ASN A 54 -15.92 13.45 3.51
C ASN A 54 -15.55 13.24 2.02
N ILE A 55 -15.15 14.31 1.32
CA ILE A 55 -14.59 14.21 -0.04
C ILE A 55 -13.42 13.25 -0.06
N LEU A 56 -12.51 13.39 0.91
CA LEU A 56 -11.39 12.49 1.16
C LEU A 56 -11.46 12.01 2.60
N SER A 57 -11.23 10.73 2.84
CA SER A 57 -11.24 10.20 4.19
C SER A 57 -10.33 8.98 4.35
N PHE A 58 -9.99 8.71 5.58
CA PHE A 58 -9.26 7.53 6.01
C PHE A 58 -10.07 6.78 7.07
N PHE A 59 -10.20 5.48 6.91
CA PHE A 59 -10.97 4.63 7.80
C PHE A 59 -10.17 3.45 8.31
N ASP A 60 -10.22 3.17 9.60
CA ASP A 60 -9.62 1.99 10.21
C ASP A 60 -10.12 0.69 9.57
N LYS A 61 -11.42 0.61 9.27
CA LYS A 61 -12.05 -0.56 8.64
C LYS A 61 -11.54 -0.90 7.25
N ASP A 62 -10.70 -0.06 6.65
CA ASP A 62 -10.07 -0.35 5.37
C ASP A 62 -8.79 -1.15 5.51
N HIS A 63 -8.28 -1.31 6.72
CA HIS A 63 -6.97 -1.88 7.02
C HIS A 63 -7.06 -2.92 8.15
N GLY A 64 -6.01 -3.70 8.30
CA GLY A 64 -5.86 -4.63 9.42
C GLY A 64 -6.97 -5.67 9.50
N TYR A 65 -7.65 -5.76 10.63
CA TYR A 65 -8.78 -6.70 10.83
C TYR A 65 -10.00 -6.37 9.97
N ARG A 66 -10.17 -5.12 9.55
CA ARG A 66 -11.28 -4.64 8.71
C ARG A 66 -12.66 -4.77 9.37
N ASP A 67 -12.70 -4.82 10.67
CA ASP A 67 -13.91 -4.90 11.51
C ASP A 67 -14.31 -3.55 12.12
N GLY A 68 -13.51 -2.51 11.87
CA GLY A 68 -13.67 -1.17 12.44
C GLY A 68 -12.91 -0.95 13.74
N SER A 69 -12.21 -1.98 14.25
CA SER A 69 -11.31 -1.80 15.38
C SER A 69 -10.08 -0.96 14.99
N SER A 70 -9.44 -0.38 16.02
CA SER A 70 -8.27 0.48 15.82
C SER A 70 -7.15 -0.23 15.07
N ILE A 71 -6.66 0.40 14.00
CA ILE A 71 -5.47 -0.06 13.27
C ILE A 71 -4.26 -0.15 14.19
N LYS A 72 -4.10 0.78 15.14
CA LYS A 72 -2.98 0.79 16.08
C LYS A 72 -2.98 -0.46 16.95
N ASN A 73 -4.14 -0.90 17.44
CA ASN A 73 -4.27 -2.13 18.24
C ASN A 73 -3.94 -3.37 17.40
N TRP A 74 -4.41 -3.43 16.17
CA TRP A 74 -4.05 -4.52 15.25
C TRP A 74 -2.55 -4.57 15.00
N LEU A 75 -1.90 -3.43 14.73
CA LEU A 75 -0.46 -3.36 14.50
C LEU A 75 0.33 -3.81 15.72
N ILE A 76 -0.03 -3.37 16.93
CA ILE A 76 0.59 -3.81 18.18
C ILE A 76 0.54 -5.35 18.28
N HIS A 77 -0.63 -5.95 18.06
CA HIS A 77 -0.77 -7.40 18.10
C HIS A 77 0.10 -8.12 17.06
N VAL A 78 0.16 -7.60 15.83
CA VAL A 78 0.98 -8.17 14.75
C VAL A 78 2.47 -8.05 15.07
N LEU A 79 2.92 -6.92 15.59
CA LEU A 79 4.33 -6.69 15.95
C LEU A 79 4.78 -7.57 17.11
N GLN A 80 3.93 -7.72 18.14
CA GLN A 80 4.19 -8.61 19.28
C GLN A 80 4.40 -10.06 18.84
N LYS A 81 3.62 -10.56 17.89
CA LYS A 81 3.79 -11.90 17.31
C LYS A 81 5.14 -12.11 16.60
N LYS A 82 5.81 -11.04 16.19
CA LYS A 82 7.16 -11.07 15.59
C LYS A 82 8.26 -10.73 16.60
N ASN A 83 7.91 -10.57 17.90
CA ASN A 83 8.84 -10.12 18.96
C ASN A 83 9.49 -8.76 18.64
N ILE A 84 8.71 -7.85 18.05
CA ILE A 84 9.12 -6.47 17.81
C ILE A 84 8.58 -5.63 18.96
N SER A 85 9.44 -4.80 19.57
CA SER A 85 9.02 -3.87 20.63
C SER A 85 7.90 -2.96 20.17
N THR A 86 6.91 -2.77 21.03
CA THR A 86 5.75 -1.88 20.79
C THR A 86 5.72 -0.70 21.76
N ILE A 87 6.82 -0.48 22.49
CA ILE A 87 6.93 0.62 23.45
C ILE A 87 7.29 1.90 22.68
N ASN A 88 6.49 2.95 22.86
CA ASN A 88 6.69 4.27 22.26
C ASN A 88 6.93 4.26 20.74
N ILE A 89 6.27 3.35 20.03
CA ILE A 89 6.38 3.29 18.57
C ILE A 89 5.59 4.41 17.91
N LYS A 90 6.12 4.90 16.79
CA LYS A 90 5.42 5.78 15.85
C LYS A 90 5.03 4.99 14.62
N ILE A 91 3.82 5.17 14.14
CA ILE A 91 3.26 4.42 13.02
C ILE A 91 2.86 5.39 11.92
N LYS A 92 3.43 5.18 10.72
CA LYS A 92 3.03 5.92 9.53
C LYS A 92 2.51 4.96 8.46
N ILE A 93 1.46 5.38 7.76
CA ILE A 93 0.87 4.59 6.68
C ILE A 93 0.93 5.34 5.35
N LEU A 94 1.37 4.65 4.31
CA LEU A 94 1.23 5.07 2.91
C LEU A 94 0.02 4.35 2.31
N CYS A 95 -1.00 5.11 1.89
CA CYS A 95 -2.22 4.54 1.31
C CYS A 95 -2.92 5.54 0.37
N TYR A 96 -3.91 5.08 -0.38
CA TYR A 96 -4.85 5.96 -1.07
C TYR A 96 -5.99 6.35 -0.13
N PRO A 97 -6.48 7.60 -0.17
CA PRO A 97 -7.67 8.00 0.57
C PRO A 97 -8.95 7.37 -0.02
N ARG A 98 -10.00 7.26 0.79
CA ARG A 98 -11.35 7.18 0.26
C ARG A 98 -11.69 8.48 -0.49
N ILE A 99 -12.33 8.35 -1.62
CA ILE A 99 -12.87 9.47 -2.39
C ILE A 99 -14.38 9.28 -2.46
N PHE A 100 -15.16 10.20 -1.86
CA PHE A 100 -16.61 10.08 -1.70
C PHE A 100 -17.05 8.72 -1.14
N GLY A 101 -16.35 8.26 -0.09
CA GLY A 101 -16.66 7.01 0.59
C GLY A 101 -16.17 5.73 -0.10
N TYR A 102 -15.62 5.79 -1.31
CA TYR A 102 -15.06 4.64 -2.00
C TYR A 102 -13.53 4.60 -1.95
N VAL A 103 -12.96 3.42 -1.68
CA VAL A 103 -11.52 3.17 -1.71
C VAL A 103 -11.19 1.81 -2.28
N PHE A 104 -10.08 1.76 -3.00
CA PHE A 104 -9.37 0.54 -3.32
C PHE A 104 -7.87 0.80 -3.16
N ASN A 105 -7.26 0.13 -2.19
CA ASN A 105 -5.83 0.16 -1.90
C ASN A 105 -5.21 -1.18 -2.33
N PRO A 106 -4.64 -1.30 -3.54
CA PRO A 106 -3.96 -2.52 -3.96
C PRO A 106 -2.78 -2.86 -3.05
N LEU A 107 -2.13 -1.82 -2.53
CA LEU A 107 -1.02 -1.89 -1.60
C LEU A 107 -1.11 -0.73 -0.61
N SER A 108 -1.08 -1.04 0.68
CA SER A 108 -0.79 -0.08 1.73
C SER A 108 0.50 -0.49 2.44
N ILE A 109 1.29 0.47 2.89
CA ILE A 109 2.57 0.18 3.54
C ILE A 109 2.58 0.88 4.89
N PHE A 110 2.77 0.09 5.96
CA PHE A 110 2.99 0.63 7.29
C PHE A 110 4.48 0.67 7.59
N PHE A 111 4.94 1.82 8.03
CA PHE A 111 6.29 2.09 8.50
C PHE A 111 6.24 2.24 10.01
N ILE A 112 6.94 1.39 10.72
CA ILE A 112 7.00 1.39 12.19
C ILE A 112 8.36 1.92 12.61
N TYR A 113 8.33 2.93 13.46
CA TYR A 113 9.53 3.57 14.00
C TYR A 113 9.56 3.39 15.52
N ASP A 114 10.76 3.33 16.08
CA ASP A 114 10.97 3.41 17.53
C ASP A 114 10.84 4.87 18.06
N ALA A 115 11.08 5.06 19.35
CA ALA A 115 11.04 6.37 20.00
C ALA A 115 12.04 7.36 19.38
N ASP A 116 13.19 6.87 18.93
CA ASP A 116 14.27 7.66 18.32
C ASP A 116 14.06 7.91 16.83
N SER A 117 12.89 7.50 16.31
CA SER A 117 12.52 7.63 14.89
C SER A 117 13.36 6.77 13.94
N ASN A 118 13.96 5.69 14.44
CA ASN A 118 14.57 4.66 13.60
C ASN A 118 13.48 3.70 13.12
N PRO A 119 13.41 3.37 11.83
CA PRO A 119 12.46 2.39 11.35
C PRO A 119 12.87 0.99 11.80
N ILE A 120 11.96 0.29 12.48
CA ILE A 120 12.17 -1.04 13.08
C ILE A 120 11.39 -2.15 12.39
N ALA A 121 10.31 -1.80 11.69
CA ALA A 121 9.52 -2.75 10.92
C ALA A 121 8.81 -2.09 9.74
N ILE A 122 8.50 -2.91 8.73
CA ILE A 122 7.66 -2.53 7.60
C ILE A 122 6.63 -3.63 7.34
N LEU A 123 5.39 -3.23 7.05
CA LEU A 123 4.33 -4.14 6.71
C LEU A 123 3.75 -3.76 5.34
N TYR A 124 3.68 -4.75 4.45
CA TYR A 124 3.04 -4.61 3.14
C TYR A 124 1.66 -5.25 3.17
N GLU A 125 0.62 -4.44 3.21
CA GLU A 125 -0.77 -4.89 3.16
C GLU A 125 -1.24 -4.89 1.71
N VAL A 126 -1.42 -6.08 1.14
CA VAL A 126 -1.78 -6.29 -0.25
C VAL A 126 -3.24 -6.71 -0.34
N LYS A 127 -4.01 -6.11 -1.23
CA LYS A 127 -5.42 -6.43 -1.49
C LYS A 127 -5.62 -6.86 -2.94
N ASN A 128 -6.53 -7.81 -3.13
CA ASN A 128 -7.02 -8.18 -4.46
C ASN A 128 -8.42 -7.59 -4.71
N THR A 129 -8.89 -7.71 -5.95
CA THR A 129 -10.22 -7.25 -6.35
C THR A 129 -11.35 -8.18 -5.89
N PHE A 130 -11.03 -9.30 -5.24
CA PHE A 130 -11.99 -10.26 -4.68
C PHE A 130 -12.33 -9.97 -3.22
N GLY A 131 -11.88 -8.85 -2.68
CA GLY A 131 -12.14 -8.43 -1.29
C GLY A 131 -11.26 -9.12 -0.25
N GLU A 132 -10.18 -9.78 -0.66
CA GLU A 132 -9.22 -10.42 0.24
C GLU A 132 -7.99 -9.57 0.48
N GLN A 133 -7.31 -9.84 1.58
CA GLN A 133 -6.13 -9.11 2.03
C GLN A 133 -5.09 -10.06 2.61
N HIS A 134 -3.81 -9.70 2.42
CA HIS A 134 -2.68 -10.38 3.05
C HIS A 134 -1.62 -9.37 3.45
N THR A 135 -1.09 -9.51 4.66
CA THR A 135 -0.06 -8.62 5.19
C THR A 135 1.26 -9.37 5.36
N TYR A 136 2.31 -8.88 4.68
CA TYR A 136 3.68 -9.35 4.85
C TYR A 136 4.38 -8.46 5.88
N VAL A 137 4.92 -9.07 6.94
CA VAL A 137 5.56 -8.37 8.08
C VAL A 137 7.04 -8.64 8.08
N PHE A 138 7.84 -7.58 8.03
CA PHE A 138 9.29 -7.65 8.09
C PHE A 138 9.82 -6.82 9.25
N LYS A 139 10.74 -7.39 10.02
CA LYS A 139 11.62 -6.62 10.89
C LYS A 139 12.69 -5.97 10.02
N ILE A 140 13.00 -4.71 10.28
CA ILE A 140 14.01 -3.97 9.53
C ILE A 140 15.30 -3.95 10.32
N ASP A 141 16.39 -4.27 9.64
CA ASP A 141 17.76 -3.96 10.08
C ASP A 141 18.32 -2.94 9.07
N ILE A 142 18.42 -1.67 9.51
CA ILE A 142 18.81 -0.61 8.59
C ILE A 142 20.30 -0.49 8.51
N LYS A 143 20.84 -0.89 7.37
CA LYS A 143 22.22 -0.58 6.98
C LYS A 143 22.33 0.66 6.07
N ASN A 144 21.20 1.09 5.47
CA ASN A 144 21.15 2.20 4.51
C ASN A 144 19.75 2.86 4.53
N LYS A 145 19.58 4.01 3.87
CA LYS A 145 18.27 4.69 3.70
C LYS A 145 17.25 3.89 2.86
N GLN A 146 17.57 2.66 2.48
CA GLN A 146 16.74 1.78 1.67
C GLN A 146 16.41 0.52 2.45
N ILE A 147 15.14 0.14 2.39
CA ILE A 147 14.62 -1.11 2.94
C ILE A 147 14.57 -2.12 1.80
N LEU A 148 15.25 -3.25 1.96
CA LEU A 148 15.27 -4.35 1.00
C LEU A 148 14.69 -5.59 1.67
N ASN A 149 13.57 -6.08 1.17
CA ASN A 149 12.91 -7.27 1.68
C ASN A 149 12.62 -8.24 0.54
N ASN A 150 12.56 -9.53 0.85
CA ASN A 150 12.07 -10.53 -0.09
C ASN A 150 11.28 -11.61 0.62
N CYS A 151 10.30 -12.18 -0.05
CA CYS A 151 9.50 -13.29 0.46
C CYS A 151 8.92 -14.14 -0.66
N LYS A 152 8.48 -15.34 -0.32
CA LYS A 152 7.64 -16.16 -1.21
C LYS A 152 6.27 -15.48 -1.35
N LYS A 153 5.72 -15.46 -2.56
CA LYS A 153 4.36 -15.00 -2.79
C LYS A 153 3.38 -15.98 -2.15
N LYS A 154 2.65 -15.51 -1.13
CA LYS A 154 1.64 -16.31 -0.39
C LYS A 154 0.21 -15.90 -0.71
N PHE A 155 0.03 -14.83 -1.48
CA PHE A 155 -1.27 -14.22 -1.72
C PHE A 155 -1.64 -14.20 -3.21
N TYR A 156 -2.87 -14.64 -3.50
CA TYR A 156 -3.43 -14.64 -4.85
C TYR A 156 -3.97 -13.24 -5.21
N VAL A 157 -3.14 -12.45 -5.86
CA VAL A 157 -3.48 -11.05 -6.24
C VAL A 157 -4.22 -10.99 -7.56
N SER A 158 -3.90 -11.87 -8.51
CA SER A 158 -4.41 -11.80 -9.88
C SER A 158 -4.60 -13.21 -10.45
N PRO A 159 -5.68 -13.46 -11.23
CA PRO A 159 -5.92 -14.74 -11.87
C PRO A 159 -4.94 -15.06 -13.03
N PHE A 160 -4.04 -14.15 -13.35
CA PHE A 160 -3.07 -14.30 -14.43
C PHE A 160 -1.63 -14.55 -13.92
N MET A 161 -1.45 -14.82 -12.62
CA MET A 161 -0.14 -14.98 -12.00
C MET A 161 -0.17 -16.08 -10.94
N ASP A 162 0.73 -17.05 -11.10
CA ASP A 162 0.90 -18.13 -10.14
C ASP A 162 1.47 -17.68 -8.78
N LEU A 163 1.34 -18.55 -7.77
CA LEU A 163 1.93 -18.37 -6.44
C LEU A 163 3.41 -18.79 -6.40
N GLU A 164 3.89 -19.62 -7.33
CA GLU A 164 5.28 -20.08 -7.40
C GLU A 164 6.26 -18.98 -7.82
N SER A 165 6.33 -17.94 -7.01
CA SER A 165 7.19 -16.80 -7.26
C SER A 165 7.61 -16.12 -5.96
N LYS A 166 8.60 -15.22 -6.05
CA LYS A 166 9.08 -14.40 -4.94
C LYS A 166 8.85 -12.93 -5.26
N TYR A 167 8.52 -12.17 -4.22
CA TYR A 167 8.56 -10.72 -4.23
C TYR A 167 9.91 -10.22 -3.71
N PHE A 168 10.42 -9.19 -4.36
CA PHE A 168 11.57 -8.40 -3.93
C PHE A 168 11.08 -6.96 -3.79
N PHE A 169 11.04 -6.47 -2.58
CA PHE A 169 10.66 -5.09 -2.26
C PHE A 169 11.92 -4.24 -2.12
N LYS A 170 11.90 -3.07 -2.74
CA LYS A 170 12.90 -2.03 -2.53
C LYS A 170 12.16 -0.74 -2.25
N VAL A 171 12.28 -0.24 -1.02
CA VAL A 171 11.56 0.93 -0.54
C VAL A 171 12.56 1.95 -0.02
N LEU A 172 12.48 3.18 -0.53
CA LEU A 172 13.15 4.31 0.09
C LEU A 172 12.35 4.74 1.33
N ILE A 173 13.04 5.00 2.45
CA ILE A 173 12.36 5.57 3.62
C ILE A 173 11.75 6.91 3.18
N PRO A 174 10.41 7.06 3.30
CA PRO A 174 9.72 8.23 2.77
C PRO A 174 10.21 9.53 3.40
N ASN A 175 10.62 10.47 2.54
CA ASN A 175 11.05 11.82 2.92
C ASN A 175 10.57 12.79 1.82
N GLU A 176 11.46 13.56 1.18
CA GLU A 176 11.11 14.44 0.05
C GLU A 176 10.64 13.65 -1.18
N ARG A 177 11.09 12.41 -1.31
CA ARG A 177 10.70 11.50 -2.39
C ARG A 177 10.16 10.19 -1.83
N LEU A 178 9.12 9.70 -2.47
CA LEU A 178 8.62 8.34 -2.31
C LEU A 178 9.20 7.48 -3.43
N SER A 179 9.67 6.29 -3.08
CA SER A 179 10.02 5.25 -4.06
C SER A 179 9.74 3.88 -3.47
N VAL A 180 8.80 3.19 -4.07
CA VAL A 180 8.43 1.81 -3.77
C VAL A 180 8.58 1.00 -5.04
N ILE A 181 9.39 -0.05 -5.01
CA ILE A 181 9.62 -0.95 -6.14
C ILE A 181 9.31 -2.37 -5.68
N ILE A 182 8.58 -3.10 -6.50
CA ILE A 182 8.26 -4.51 -6.31
C ILE A 182 8.63 -5.26 -7.57
N ASP A 183 9.59 -6.15 -7.47
CA ASP A 183 9.92 -7.13 -8.50
C ASP A 183 9.32 -8.49 -8.11
N GLN A 184 8.55 -9.08 -8.99
CA GLN A 184 8.10 -10.47 -8.86
C GLN A 184 8.91 -11.34 -9.81
N ARG A 185 9.49 -12.43 -9.27
CA ARG A 185 10.36 -13.35 -10.02
C ARG A 185 9.98 -14.79 -9.72
N ASP A 186 10.09 -15.64 -10.74
CA ASP A 186 10.08 -17.09 -10.63
C ASP A 186 11.49 -17.66 -10.82
N LYS A 187 11.59 -18.99 -11.01
CA LYS A 187 12.85 -19.68 -11.29
C LYS A 187 13.48 -19.28 -12.64
N GLU A 188 12.67 -18.81 -13.58
CA GLU A 188 13.08 -18.42 -14.93
C GLU A 188 13.38 -16.92 -15.08
N GLY A 189 13.16 -16.13 -14.02
CA GLY A 189 13.49 -14.71 -13.96
C GLY A 189 12.33 -13.78 -13.66
N LYS A 190 12.36 -12.57 -14.21
CA LYS A 190 11.42 -11.50 -13.87
C LYS A 190 10.05 -11.72 -14.55
N LEU A 191 8.99 -11.77 -13.73
CA LEU A 191 7.60 -11.88 -14.15
C LEU A 191 6.92 -10.52 -14.27
N LEU A 192 7.09 -9.69 -13.22
CA LEU A 192 6.43 -8.40 -13.09
C LEU A 192 7.34 -7.42 -12.37
N PHE A 193 7.29 -6.18 -12.80
CA PHE A 193 7.82 -5.01 -12.13
C PHE A 193 6.67 -4.06 -11.83
N ALA A 194 6.57 -3.61 -10.60
CA ALA A 194 5.69 -2.53 -10.20
C ALA A 194 6.48 -1.47 -9.46
N SER A 195 6.20 -0.20 -9.71
CA SER A 195 6.77 0.89 -8.93
C SER A 195 5.74 1.97 -8.66
N GLN A 196 5.89 2.61 -7.51
CA GLN A 196 5.22 3.84 -7.16
C GLN A 196 6.28 4.86 -6.77
N ASP A 197 6.29 5.98 -7.45
CA ASP A 197 7.14 7.13 -7.14
C ASP A 197 6.27 8.35 -6.84
N GLY A 198 6.83 9.32 -6.13
CA GLY A 198 6.13 10.57 -5.84
C GLY A 198 7.02 11.61 -5.17
N GLU A 199 6.64 12.87 -5.36
CA GLU A 199 7.24 14.01 -4.69
C GLU A 199 6.37 14.42 -3.49
N ARG A 200 7.03 14.81 -2.41
CA ARG A 200 6.37 15.27 -1.20
C ARG A 200 5.69 16.60 -1.41
N VAL A 201 4.43 16.67 -1.00
CA VAL A 201 3.63 17.90 -0.94
C VAL A 201 3.08 18.05 0.48
N LYS A 202 3.21 19.23 1.06
CA LYS A 202 2.68 19.51 2.41
C LYS A 202 1.18 19.19 2.46
N LEU A 203 0.76 18.43 3.48
CA LEU A 203 -0.66 18.17 3.72
C LEU A 203 -1.31 19.44 4.28
N SER A 204 -2.18 20.02 3.46
CA SER A 204 -3.01 21.19 3.77
C SER A 204 -4.30 21.10 2.99
N SER A 205 -5.36 21.77 3.43
CA SER A 205 -6.66 21.77 2.75
C SER A 205 -6.53 22.17 1.28
N LYS A 206 -5.74 23.22 0.97
CA LYS A 206 -5.47 23.68 -0.39
C LYS A 206 -4.78 22.62 -1.25
N ASN A 207 -3.71 22.01 -0.75
CA ASN A 207 -2.93 21.03 -1.50
C ASN A 207 -3.69 19.71 -1.65
N LEU A 208 -4.48 19.33 -0.66
CA LEU A 208 -5.32 18.14 -0.71
C LEU A 208 -6.41 18.29 -1.78
N LEU A 209 -7.11 19.43 -1.80
CA LEU A 209 -8.10 19.74 -2.84
C LEU A 209 -7.45 19.81 -4.23
N LYS A 210 -6.28 20.45 -4.36
CA LYS A 210 -5.53 20.49 -5.63
C LYS A 210 -5.16 19.10 -6.13
N SER A 211 -4.72 18.22 -5.23
CA SER A 211 -4.37 16.82 -5.56
C SER A 211 -5.60 16.05 -6.03
N TYR A 212 -6.74 16.21 -5.33
CA TYR A 212 -8.01 15.60 -5.74
C TYR A 212 -8.48 16.11 -7.12
N LEU A 213 -8.48 17.44 -7.35
CA LEU A 213 -8.91 18.01 -8.63
C LEU A 213 -8.02 17.58 -9.80
N LYS A 214 -6.72 17.38 -9.55
CA LYS A 214 -5.80 16.83 -10.57
C LYS A 214 -6.03 15.34 -10.83
N HIS A 215 -6.54 14.58 -9.83
CA HIS A 215 -6.76 13.14 -9.92
C HIS A 215 -8.20 12.76 -9.52
N PRO A 216 -9.23 13.33 -10.20
CA PRO A 216 -10.61 13.13 -9.80
C PRO A 216 -11.00 11.65 -9.94
N LEU A 217 -11.74 11.15 -8.93
CA LEU A 217 -12.20 9.75 -8.87
C LEU A 217 -11.05 8.72 -9.03
N MET A 218 -9.87 9.05 -8.54
CA MET A 218 -8.66 8.23 -8.73
C MET A 218 -8.88 6.76 -8.34
N THR A 219 -9.49 6.49 -7.19
CA THR A 219 -9.72 5.12 -6.70
C THR A 219 -10.64 4.32 -7.62
N LEU A 220 -11.67 4.95 -8.19
CA LEU A 220 -12.52 4.33 -9.22
C LEU A 220 -11.76 4.08 -10.51
N LYS A 221 -10.94 5.03 -10.95
CA LYS A 221 -10.08 4.86 -12.13
C LYS A 221 -9.09 3.70 -11.95
N ILE A 222 -8.51 3.55 -10.76
CA ILE A 222 -7.58 2.46 -10.45
C ILE A 222 -8.29 1.10 -10.57
N ILE A 223 -9.44 0.91 -9.92
CA ILE A 223 -10.15 -0.36 -10.00
C ILE A 223 -10.63 -0.67 -11.42
N SER A 224 -11.16 0.33 -12.14
CA SER A 224 -11.57 0.19 -13.53
C SER A 224 -10.39 -0.16 -14.45
N ALA A 225 -9.23 0.48 -14.25
CA ALA A 225 -8.01 0.17 -14.97
C ALA A 225 -7.56 -1.27 -14.73
N ILE A 226 -7.60 -1.76 -13.48
CA ILE A 226 -7.24 -3.14 -13.15
C ILE A 226 -8.14 -4.13 -13.91
N HIS A 227 -9.46 -3.90 -13.94
CA HIS A 227 -10.37 -4.78 -14.68
C HIS A 227 -10.16 -4.69 -16.20
N TYR A 228 -9.94 -3.49 -16.73
CA TYR A 228 -9.64 -3.27 -18.14
C TYR A 228 -8.34 -3.97 -18.56
N GLU A 229 -7.28 -3.86 -17.76
CA GLU A 229 -6.02 -4.56 -18.00
C GLU A 229 -6.19 -6.09 -17.87
N ALA A 230 -7.01 -6.56 -16.94
CA ALA A 230 -7.38 -7.97 -16.82
C ALA A 230 -8.10 -8.48 -18.09
N LEU A 231 -9.05 -7.70 -18.62
CA LEU A 231 -9.74 -8.02 -19.87
C LEU A 231 -8.77 -8.10 -21.06
N LYS A 232 -7.83 -7.16 -21.17
CA LYS A 232 -6.78 -7.20 -22.21
C LYS A 232 -5.91 -8.45 -22.10
N LEU A 233 -5.55 -8.89 -20.90
CA LEU A 233 -4.76 -10.10 -20.69
C LEU A 233 -5.54 -11.34 -21.09
N TRP A 234 -6.84 -11.36 -20.78
CA TRP A 234 -7.73 -12.46 -21.18
C TRP A 234 -7.90 -12.54 -22.70
N ILE A 235 -8.14 -11.42 -23.39
CA ILE A 235 -8.21 -11.33 -24.86
C ILE A 235 -6.88 -11.78 -25.51
N LYS A 236 -5.74 -11.51 -24.87
CA LYS A 236 -4.43 -12.02 -25.30
C LYS A 236 -4.26 -13.53 -25.10
N GLY A 237 -5.28 -14.23 -24.59
CA GLY A 237 -5.26 -15.69 -24.40
C GLY A 237 -4.39 -16.16 -23.22
N ILE A 238 -4.15 -15.31 -22.22
CA ILE A 238 -3.44 -15.74 -21.01
C ILE A 238 -4.38 -16.59 -20.16
N LYS A 239 -3.97 -17.83 -19.87
CA LYS A 239 -4.76 -18.78 -19.07
C LYS A 239 -4.98 -18.26 -17.65
N LEU A 240 -6.19 -18.48 -17.15
CA LEU A 240 -6.54 -18.17 -15.77
C LEU A 240 -5.98 -19.26 -14.85
N VAL A 241 -5.29 -18.85 -13.81
CA VAL A 241 -4.82 -19.73 -12.73
C VAL A 241 -5.97 -19.93 -11.75
N LYS A 242 -6.32 -21.20 -11.50
CA LYS A 242 -7.39 -21.53 -10.54
C LYS A 242 -6.94 -21.16 -9.12
N LYS A 243 -7.87 -20.56 -8.38
CA LYS A 243 -7.67 -20.22 -6.98
C LYS A 243 -8.08 -21.44 -6.12
N ASN A 244 -7.11 -22.00 -5.41
CA ASN A 244 -7.33 -23.21 -4.61
C ASN A 244 -7.82 -22.95 -3.18
N LEU A 245 -7.67 -21.72 -2.63
CA LEU A 245 -8.02 -21.39 -1.25
C LEU A 245 -8.65 -19.99 -1.17
N LYS A 246 -9.70 -19.85 -0.35
CA LYS A 246 -10.22 -18.53 0.06
C LYS A 246 -9.48 -18.07 1.30
N ILE A 247 -8.69 -17.02 1.16
CA ILE A 247 -7.98 -16.36 2.27
C ILE A 247 -8.65 -15.02 2.50
N LYS A 248 -9.36 -14.84 3.61
CA LYS A 248 -10.10 -13.58 3.86
C LYS A 248 -9.17 -12.48 4.39
N ASN A 249 -8.44 -12.78 5.44
CA ASN A 249 -7.37 -11.94 6.01
C ASN A 249 -6.27 -12.88 6.49
N ASN A 250 -5.03 -12.64 6.06
CA ASN A 250 -3.91 -13.45 6.49
C ASN A 250 -2.68 -12.57 6.72
N THR A 251 -1.83 -12.99 7.64
CA THR A 251 -0.56 -12.33 7.95
C THR A 251 0.55 -13.34 7.88
N SER A 252 1.64 -12.98 7.20
CA SER A 252 2.86 -13.77 7.20
C SER A 252 4.03 -12.96 7.76
N TYR A 253 4.85 -13.65 8.55
CA TYR A 253 6.01 -13.10 9.21
C TYR A 253 7.24 -13.56 8.44
N GLU A 254 7.92 -12.62 7.83
CA GLU A 254 9.04 -12.88 6.93
C GLU A 254 10.37 -12.47 7.62
N ASN A 255 11.47 -13.07 7.18
CA ASN A 255 12.81 -12.76 7.72
C ASN A 255 13.52 -11.71 6.86
#